data_15c8960f8d1b8ecac08bbb84a9fa0fc8
#
_entry.id   15c8960f8d1b8ecac08bbb84a9fa0fc8
#
_cell.length_a   1.000
_cell.length_b   1.000
_cell.length_c   1.000
_cell.angle_alpha   90.00
_cell.angle_beta   90.00
_cell.angle_gamma   90.00
#
_symmetry.space_group_name_H-M   'P 1'
#
loop_
_entity.id
_entity.type
_entity.pdbx_description
1 polymer ?
#
loop_
_entity_poly.entity_id
_entity_poly.type
_entity_poly.pdbx_seq_one_letter_code
_entity_poly.pdbx_strand_id
1 'polypeptide(L)'
;MTTEIHDATINLSIVSHTNIGKTTLARTLLNRDIGEIADRAHVTVTADPYPLIDVPSGARLILWDTPGFGNSVNLAKRLEARSNPLGWFLGEVWDRVANKSQWLNQKALLHVRDITDVVLYLVNAAQLPEAAPYVAAEMKILKWIGKPVIVLLNQMGEPKPSREERLEVQRWKDALKGCDIVKDVLAMDAFARCWVQEFALFESIGKALPPVYEKPYAELKAAWREHRKKAFYQSAEAVSAFINARVSDEAQVEDISLLDRVRLFGKSVGLFKNADMTGDPAKKAQTELVHRAEDDFNTLARELLAVNGLTGQVEPKELFGRLKASWHQASAGKKAKAGL
;
A
#
# COMPACT_ATOMS: atom_id res chain seq x y z
N MET A 1 -13.92 -9.87 -38.88
CA MET A 1 -13.15 -10.96 -38.29
C MET A 1 -12.39 -10.40 -37.09
N THR A 2 -12.94 -10.51 -35.91
CA THR A 2 -12.24 -10.15 -34.66
C THR A 2 -11.31 -11.28 -34.34
N THR A 3 -10.02 -11.06 -34.52
CA THR A 3 -8.96 -11.98 -34.06
C THR A 3 -9.10 -12.08 -32.54
N GLU A 4 -9.61 -13.17 -32.04
CA GLU A 4 -9.60 -13.46 -30.60
C GLU A 4 -8.14 -13.64 -30.20
N ILE A 5 -7.63 -12.67 -29.45
CA ILE A 5 -6.28 -12.74 -28.88
C ILE A 5 -6.38 -13.65 -27.65
N HIS A 6 -6.10 -14.95 -27.85
CA HIS A 6 -6.14 -15.93 -26.76
C HIS A 6 -4.99 -15.80 -25.74
N ASP A 7 -3.97 -14.98 -25.99
CA ASP A 7 -2.77 -14.85 -25.15
C ASP A 7 -2.43 -13.34 -24.92
N ALA A 8 -3.40 -12.58 -24.43
CA ALA A 8 -3.21 -11.14 -24.24
C ALA A 8 -2.40 -10.87 -22.97
N THR A 9 -1.15 -10.43 -23.15
CA THR A 9 -0.34 -9.90 -22.06
C THR A 9 -0.47 -8.38 -22.00
N ILE A 10 -0.91 -7.85 -20.85
CA ILE A 10 -1.04 -6.41 -20.59
C ILE A 10 0.07 -6.02 -19.61
N ASN A 11 0.86 -5.03 -19.96
CA ASN A 11 2.04 -4.63 -19.22
C ASN A 11 1.84 -3.24 -18.58
N LEU A 12 1.88 -3.21 -17.26
CA LEU A 12 1.88 -1.99 -16.45
C LEU A 12 3.31 -1.72 -15.98
N SER A 13 3.81 -0.52 -16.14
CA SER A 13 5.14 -0.17 -15.63
C SER A 13 5.07 0.96 -14.61
N ILE A 14 5.65 0.71 -13.44
CA ILE A 14 5.80 1.74 -12.42
C ILE A 14 7.01 2.59 -12.75
N VAL A 15 6.76 3.86 -12.98
CA VAL A 15 7.77 4.86 -13.36
C VAL A 15 7.71 6.03 -12.39
N SER A 16 8.85 6.56 -11.99
CA SER A 16 8.93 7.80 -11.20
C SER A 16 10.33 8.36 -11.16
N HIS A 17 10.47 9.52 -10.57
CA HIS A 17 11.75 9.99 -10.07
C HIS A 17 12.36 8.98 -9.06
N THR A 18 13.67 9.07 -8.81
CA THR A 18 14.34 8.21 -7.81
C THR A 18 13.76 8.42 -6.40
N ASN A 19 13.69 7.36 -5.60
CA ASN A 19 13.28 7.38 -4.17
C ASN A 19 11.82 7.80 -3.89
N ILE A 20 10.90 7.65 -4.86
CA ILE A 20 9.47 7.94 -4.67
C ILE A 20 8.68 6.73 -4.14
N GLY A 21 9.32 5.56 -3.99
CA GLY A 21 8.68 4.37 -3.42
C GLY A 21 8.08 3.40 -4.45
N LYS A 22 8.64 3.31 -5.67
CA LYS A 22 8.19 2.36 -6.72
C LYS A 22 8.12 0.91 -6.24
N THR A 23 9.24 0.38 -5.75
CA THR A 23 9.35 -0.99 -5.29
C THR A 23 8.42 -1.25 -4.10
N THR A 24 8.22 -0.26 -3.21
CA THR A 24 7.25 -0.36 -2.12
C THR A 24 5.82 -0.48 -2.65
N LEU A 25 5.44 0.35 -3.63
CA LEU A 25 4.12 0.23 -4.25
C LEU A 25 3.94 -1.10 -4.99
N ALA A 26 4.98 -1.55 -5.72
CA ALA A 26 4.94 -2.85 -6.38
C ALA A 26 4.70 -3.99 -5.37
N ARG A 27 5.38 -4.00 -4.23
CA ARG A 27 5.15 -4.95 -3.13
C ARG A 27 3.71 -4.90 -2.63
N THR A 28 3.19 -3.70 -2.42
CA THR A 28 1.81 -3.47 -1.96
C THR A 28 0.77 -4.02 -2.94
N LEU A 29 0.92 -3.75 -4.24
CA LEU A 29 0.01 -4.23 -5.27
C LEU A 29 0.10 -5.75 -5.46
N LEU A 30 1.31 -6.30 -5.44
CA LEU A 30 1.56 -7.74 -5.60
C LEU A 30 1.24 -8.55 -4.34
N ASN A 31 1.17 -7.89 -3.19
CA ASN A 31 0.97 -8.53 -1.90
C ASN A 31 2.08 -9.52 -1.53
N ARG A 32 3.31 -9.22 -1.88
CA ARG A 32 4.50 -10.05 -1.60
C ARG A 32 5.77 -9.22 -1.60
N ASP A 33 6.78 -9.71 -0.90
CA ASP A 33 8.11 -9.10 -0.94
C ASP A 33 8.79 -9.34 -2.29
N ILE A 34 9.22 -8.24 -2.90
CA ILE A 34 9.97 -8.21 -4.16
C ILE A 34 11.05 -7.12 -4.11
N GLY A 35 12.10 -7.29 -4.88
CA GLY A 35 13.15 -6.30 -5.03
C GLY A 35 13.89 -5.93 -3.74
N GLU A 36 14.79 -4.98 -3.82
CA GLU A 36 15.54 -4.40 -2.69
C GLU A 36 15.03 -3.00 -2.39
N ILE A 37 14.73 -2.70 -1.11
CA ILE A 37 14.40 -1.35 -0.67
C ILE A 37 15.59 -0.77 0.09
N ALA A 38 16.13 0.34 -0.39
CA ALA A 38 17.12 1.12 0.33
C ALA A 38 16.93 2.61 0.00
N ASP A 39 17.29 3.48 0.95
CA ASP A 39 17.32 4.94 0.76
C ASP A 39 18.49 5.40 -0.15
N ARG A 40 18.82 4.59 -1.14
CA ARG A 40 19.83 4.89 -2.14
C ARG A 40 19.20 5.13 -3.49
N ALA A 41 19.66 6.14 -4.19
CA ALA A 41 19.26 6.37 -5.57
C ALA A 41 19.66 5.17 -6.46
N HIS A 42 18.76 4.78 -7.37
CA HIS A 42 19.03 3.74 -8.36
C HIS A 42 19.29 2.33 -7.79
N VAL A 43 18.46 1.88 -6.85
CA VAL A 43 18.49 0.50 -6.33
C VAL A 43 18.07 -0.49 -7.44
N THR A 44 16.95 -0.22 -8.12
CA THR A 44 16.49 -1.03 -9.24
C THR A 44 17.32 -0.74 -10.49
N VAL A 45 18.03 -1.73 -11.00
CA VAL A 45 18.95 -1.62 -12.14
C VAL A 45 18.29 -2.08 -13.45
N THR A 46 17.38 -3.07 -13.37
CA THR A 46 16.64 -3.64 -14.50
C THR A 46 15.15 -3.47 -14.26
N ALA A 47 14.36 -3.53 -15.33
CA ALA A 47 12.90 -3.64 -15.19
C ALA A 47 12.57 -5.10 -14.90
N ASP A 48 11.98 -5.36 -13.72
CA ASP A 48 11.65 -6.72 -13.28
C ASP A 48 10.15 -6.98 -13.45
N PRO A 49 9.77 -8.09 -14.15
CA PRO A 49 8.38 -8.46 -14.38
C PRO A 49 7.79 -9.23 -13.18
N TYR A 50 6.62 -8.84 -12.77
CA TYR A 50 5.87 -9.52 -11.72
C TYR A 50 4.44 -9.81 -12.19
N PRO A 51 4.05 -11.09 -12.33
CA PRO A 51 2.66 -11.43 -12.62
C PRO A 51 1.75 -10.90 -11.51
N LEU A 52 0.81 -10.04 -11.88
CA LEU A 52 -0.18 -9.48 -10.97
C LEU A 52 -1.46 -10.32 -10.98
N ILE A 53 -1.91 -10.71 -12.18
CA ILE A 53 -3.09 -11.55 -12.40
C ILE A 53 -2.85 -12.41 -13.64
N ASP A 54 -3.20 -13.69 -13.54
CA ASP A 54 -3.29 -14.63 -14.65
C ASP A 54 -4.69 -15.26 -14.64
N VAL A 55 -5.27 -15.49 -15.82
CA VAL A 55 -6.56 -16.16 -15.96
C VAL A 55 -6.47 -17.38 -16.88
N PRO A 56 -7.37 -18.36 -16.73
CA PRO A 56 -7.32 -19.60 -17.53
C PRO A 56 -7.43 -19.40 -19.04
N SER A 57 -7.96 -18.27 -19.51
CA SER A 57 -8.01 -17.92 -20.93
C SER A 57 -6.65 -17.59 -21.54
N GLY A 58 -5.57 -17.53 -20.72
CA GLY A 58 -4.23 -17.14 -21.12
C GLY A 58 -3.94 -15.65 -21.01
N ALA A 59 -4.95 -14.82 -20.72
CA ALA A 59 -4.71 -13.39 -20.51
C ALA A 59 -3.93 -13.15 -19.19
N ARG A 60 -2.98 -12.19 -19.23
CA ARG A 60 -2.08 -11.88 -18.12
C ARG A 60 -1.97 -10.38 -17.90
N LEU A 61 -1.91 -9.97 -16.64
CA LEU A 61 -1.55 -8.62 -16.24
C LEU A 61 -0.20 -8.66 -15.52
N ILE A 62 0.81 -8.00 -16.09
CA ILE A 62 2.17 -7.98 -15.57
C ILE A 62 2.48 -6.57 -15.07
N LEU A 63 3.02 -6.50 -13.86
CA LEU A 63 3.54 -5.28 -13.26
C LEU A 63 5.06 -5.28 -13.38
N TRP A 64 5.62 -4.18 -13.88
CA TRP A 64 7.06 -3.99 -14.03
C TRP A 64 7.55 -2.92 -13.05
N ASP A 65 8.50 -3.28 -12.19
CA ASP A 65 9.25 -2.29 -11.41
C ASP A 65 10.44 -1.80 -12.25
N THR A 66 10.47 -0.51 -12.59
CA THR A 66 11.48 0.05 -13.48
C THR A 66 12.50 0.89 -12.71
N PRO A 67 13.73 1.07 -13.27
CA PRO A 67 14.66 2.05 -12.73
C PRO A 67 14.04 3.44 -12.60
N GLY A 68 14.35 4.17 -11.53
CA GLY A 68 13.89 5.55 -11.36
C GLY A 68 14.60 6.52 -12.28
N PHE A 69 13.89 7.53 -12.75
CA PHE A 69 14.49 8.63 -13.49
C PHE A 69 15.43 9.45 -12.58
N GLY A 70 16.67 9.60 -13.01
CA GLY A 70 17.64 10.48 -12.37
C GLY A 70 17.94 11.67 -13.27
N ASN A 71 18.09 12.86 -12.67
CA ASN A 71 18.47 14.09 -13.40
C ASN A 71 17.57 14.40 -14.63
N SER A 72 16.29 14.10 -14.50
CA SER A 72 15.29 14.21 -15.58
C SER A 72 15.12 15.62 -16.12
N VAL A 73 15.28 16.66 -15.29
CA VAL A 73 15.19 18.07 -15.71
C VAL A 73 16.28 18.41 -16.73
N ASN A 74 17.54 18.01 -16.47
CA ASN A 74 18.63 18.23 -17.42
C ASN A 74 18.48 17.35 -18.67
N LEU A 75 17.98 16.13 -18.50
CA LEU A 75 17.70 15.26 -19.63
C LEU A 75 16.62 15.89 -20.54
N ALA A 76 15.52 16.37 -19.99
CA ALA A 76 14.45 17.00 -20.76
C ALA A 76 14.97 18.21 -21.56
N LYS A 77 15.76 19.11 -20.93
CA LYS A 77 16.37 20.26 -21.61
C LYS A 77 17.26 19.85 -22.79
N ARG A 78 18.06 18.78 -22.62
CA ARG A 78 18.93 18.27 -23.71
C ARG A 78 18.13 17.66 -24.85
N LEU A 79 17.02 16.99 -24.53
CA LEU A 79 16.13 16.40 -25.50
C LEU A 79 15.36 17.45 -26.30
N GLU A 80 14.89 18.52 -25.65
CA GLU A 80 14.19 19.66 -26.30
C GLU A 80 15.04 20.34 -27.39
N ALA A 81 16.33 20.35 -27.24
CA ALA A 81 17.25 20.92 -28.23
C ALA A 81 17.45 20.05 -29.48
N ARG A 82 16.77 18.90 -29.61
CA ARG A 82 16.93 17.93 -30.70
C ARG A 82 15.65 17.84 -31.53
N SER A 83 15.83 17.69 -32.85
CA SER A 83 14.70 17.46 -33.78
C SER A 83 14.06 16.07 -33.63
N ASN A 84 14.87 15.06 -33.23
CA ASN A 84 14.39 13.73 -32.86
C ASN A 84 14.92 13.38 -31.46
N PRO A 85 14.24 13.84 -30.38
CA PRO A 85 14.72 13.70 -29.01
C PRO A 85 14.99 12.26 -28.60
N LEU A 86 13.99 11.38 -28.80
CA LEU A 86 14.10 9.98 -28.38
C LEU A 86 15.05 9.19 -29.26
N GLY A 87 15.01 9.37 -30.57
CA GLY A 87 15.91 8.66 -31.48
C GLY A 87 17.36 8.95 -31.17
N TRP A 88 17.69 10.22 -30.84
CA TRP A 88 19.03 10.58 -30.40
C TRP A 88 19.38 9.91 -29.05
N PHE A 89 18.55 10.06 -28.01
CA PHE A 89 18.87 9.56 -26.67
C PHE A 89 18.94 8.03 -26.62
N LEU A 90 18.05 7.34 -27.31
CA LEU A 90 17.99 5.87 -27.30
C LEU A 90 19.05 5.24 -28.24
N GLY A 91 19.56 6.00 -29.22
CA GLY A 91 20.64 5.59 -30.08
C GLY A 91 22.06 5.82 -29.51
N GLU A 92 22.19 6.67 -28.49
CA GLU A 92 23.48 6.92 -27.83
C GLU A 92 23.90 5.73 -26.96
N VAL A 93 25.21 5.50 -26.91
CA VAL A 93 25.80 4.51 -26.01
C VAL A 93 26.25 5.18 -24.73
N TRP A 94 25.52 4.93 -23.65
CA TRP A 94 25.83 5.46 -22.32
C TRP A 94 26.68 4.46 -21.53
N ASP A 95 27.82 4.92 -21.02
CA ASP A 95 28.65 4.10 -20.16
C ASP A 95 27.96 3.82 -18.82
N ARG A 96 27.92 2.53 -18.43
CA ARG A 96 27.23 2.07 -17.22
C ARG A 96 27.85 2.62 -15.95
N VAL A 97 29.14 2.89 -15.93
CA VAL A 97 29.88 3.36 -14.74
C VAL A 97 29.98 4.89 -14.76
N ALA A 98 30.47 5.47 -15.85
CA ALA A 98 30.70 6.92 -15.96
C ALA A 98 29.38 7.72 -16.08
N ASN A 99 28.36 7.15 -16.72
CA ASN A 99 27.07 7.81 -16.98
C ASN A 99 25.88 6.98 -16.45
N LYS A 100 26.00 6.38 -15.26
CA LYS A 100 25.02 5.46 -14.67
C LYS A 100 23.58 6.00 -14.72
N SER A 101 23.34 7.27 -14.36
CA SER A 101 22.01 7.88 -14.37
C SER A 101 21.40 7.91 -15.79
N GLN A 102 22.17 8.30 -16.80
CA GLN A 102 21.70 8.35 -18.18
C GLN A 102 21.45 6.95 -18.75
N TRP A 103 22.32 6.00 -18.43
CA TRP A 103 22.15 4.59 -18.79
C TRP A 103 20.87 4.01 -18.20
N LEU A 104 20.57 4.28 -16.91
CA LEU A 104 19.33 3.83 -16.27
C LEU A 104 18.10 4.50 -16.86
N ASN A 105 18.16 5.80 -17.14
CA ASN A 105 17.08 6.52 -17.82
C ASN A 105 16.81 5.90 -19.21
N GLN A 106 17.86 5.60 -19.97
CA GLN A 106 17.72 4.95 -21.27
C GLN A 106 17.06 3.57 -21.17
N LYS A 107 17.47 2.77 -20.20
CA LYS A 107 16.86 1.44 -19.95
C LYS A 107 15.39 1.55 -19.59
N ALA A 108 15.04 2.47 -18.70
CA ALA A 108 13.64 2.70 -18.31
C ALA A 108 12.80 3.18 -19.51
N LEU A 109 13.31 4.12 -20.32
CA LEU A 109 12.59 4.64 -21.49
C LEU A 109 12.44 3.62 -22.61
N LEU A 110 13.46 2.80 -22.88
CA LEU A 110 13.35 1.68 -23.82
C LEU A 110 12.26 0.70 -23.38
N HIS A 111 12.28 0.32 -22.12
CA HIS A 111 11.26 -0.57 -21.56
C HIS A 111 9.85 0.01 -21.70
N VAL A 112 9.65 1.28 -21.31
CA VAL A 112 8.34 1.95 -21.44
C VAL A 112 7.89 2.00 -22.89
N ARG A 113 8.77 2.32 -23.82
CA ARG A 113 8.45 2.38 -25.26
C ARG A 113 8.03 1.02 -25.82
N ASP A 114 8.82 -0.02 -25.55
CA ASP A 114 8.74 -1.28 -26.26
C ASP A 114 7.80 -2.30 -25.61
N ILE A 115 7.64 -2.23 -24.28
CA ILE A 115 6.93 -3.26 -23.50
C ILE A 115 5.65 -2.72 -22.87
N THR A 116 5.65 -1.47 -22.35
CA THR A 116 4.56 -0.95 -21.52
C THR A 116 3.31 -0.64 -22.32
N ASP A 117 2.15 -1.03 -21.81
CA ASP A 117 0.84 -0.61 -22.33
C ASP A 117 0.30 0.60 -21.57
N VAL A 118 0.43 0.62 -20.22
CA VAL A 118 0.03 1.75 -19.36
C VAL A 118 1.14 2.06 -18.36
N VAL A 119 1.49 3.32 -18.24
CA VAL A 119 2.46 3.81 -17.25
C VAL A 119 1.74 4.18 -15.96
N LEU A 120 2.19 3.61 -14.85
CA LEU A 120 1.82 4.02 -13.50
C LEU A 120 2.91 4.96 -12.98
N TYR A 121 2.65 6.26 -13.03
CA TYR A 121 3.63 7.26 -12.67
C TYR A 121 3.45 7.74 -11.24
N LEU A 122 4.45 7.47 -10.36
CA LEU A 122 4.39 7.87 -8.96
C LEU A 122 4.94 9.27 -8.76
N VAL A 123 4.22 10.05 -7.96
CA VAL A 123 4.69 11.34 -7.42
C VAL A 123 4.65 11.33 -5.91
N ASN A 124 5.54 12.12 -5.30
CA ASN A 124 5.51 12.36 -3.86
C ASN A 124 4.45 13.44 -3.56
N ALA A 125 3.32 13.04 -2.99
CA ALA A 125 2.21 13.95 -2.66
C ALA A 125 2.51 14.88 -1.47
N ALA A 126 3.55 14.59 -0.68
CA ALA A 126 4.02 15.52 0.35
C ALA A 126 4.61 16.81 -0.25
N GLN A 127 4.96 16.80 -1.55
CA GLN A 127 5.41 17.97 -2.30
C GLN A 127 4.25 18.62 -3.05
N LEU A 128 4.26 19.94 -3.12
CA LEU A 128 3.36 20.66 -4.03
C LEU A 128 3.82 20.48 -5.49
N PRO A 129 2.92 20.50 -6.48
CA PRO A 129 3.29 20.39 -7.89
C PRO A 129 4.36 21.41 -8.31
N GLU A 130 4.30 22.64 -7.79
CA GLU A 130 5.25 23.71 -8.07
C GLU A 130 6.65 23.43 -7.51
N ALA A 131 6.74 22.64 -6.43
CA ALA A 131 7.99 22.23 -5.80
C ALA A 131 8.57 20.93 -6.42
N ALA A 132 7.92 20.38 -7.44
CA ALA A 132 8.31 19.13 -8.11
C ALA A 132 8.62 19.35 -9.62
N PRO A 133 9.61 20.16 -9.99
CA PRO A 133 9.89 20.49 -11.39
C PRO A 133 10.30 19.27 -12.24
N TYR A 134 10.74 18.20 -11.59
CA TYR A 134 11.03 16.92 -12.24
C TYR A 134 9.79 16.28 -12.88
N VAL A 135 8.60 16.49 -12.30
CA VAL A 135 7.35 15.92 -12.83
C VAL A 135 7.06 16.47 -14.22
N ALA A 136 7.15 17.81 -14.39
CA ALA A 136 6.94 18.42 -15.70
C ALA A 136 7.96 17.93 -16.74
N ALA A 137 9.22 17.78 -16.33
CA ALA A 137 10.29 17.27 -17.20
C ALA A 137 10.04 15.81 -17.60
N GLU A 138 9.66 14.95 -16.65
CA GLU A 138 9.39 13.53 -16.90
C GLU A 138 8.11 13.33 -17.72
N MET A 139 7.07 14.14 -17.51
CA MET A 139 5.87 14.12 -18.37
C MET A 139 6.18 14.51 -19.82
N LYS A 140 7.07 15.48 -20.05
CA LYS A 140 7.55 15.79 -21.42
C LYS A 140 8.26 14.60 -22.06
N ILE A 141 9.12 13.92 -21.31
CA ILE A 141 9.84 12.73 -21.80
C ILE A 141 8.83 11.61 -22.13
N LEU A 142 7.88 11.35 -21.24
CA LEU A 142 6.85 10.32 -21.45
C LEU A 142 5.90 10.68 -22.60
N LYS A 143 5.65 11.98 -22.83
CA LYS A 143 4.84 12.44 -23.96
C LYS A 143 5.48 12.09 -25.32
N TRP A 144 6.80 12.13 -25.44
CA TRP A 144 7.49 11.70 -26.66
C TRP A 144 7.33 10.19 -26.90
N ILE A 145 7.15 9.39 -25.86
CA ILE A 145 6.88 7.94 -25.97
C ILE A 145 5.42 7.70 -26.35
N GLY A 146 4.50 8.54 -25.88
CA GLY A 146 3.09 8.49 -26.25
C GLY A 146 2.24 7.42 -25.55
N LYS A 147 2.75 6.78 -24.48
CA LYS A 147 1.98 5.81 -23.71
C LYS A 147 1.02 6.51 -22.75
N PRO A 148 -0.18 5.95 -22.48
CA PRO A 148 -1.08 6.48 -21.47
C PRO A 148 -0.47 6.41 -20.08
N VAL A 149 -0.67 7.47 -19.28
CA VAL A 149 -0.13 7.60 -17.93
C VAL A 149 -1.27 7.73 -16.93
N ILE A 150 -1.21 6.96 -15.85
CA ILE A 150 -2.02 7.16 -14.65
C ILE A 150 -1.07 7.64 -13.56
N VAL A 151 -1.33 8.82 -13.01
CA VAL A 151 -0.52 9.41 -11.95
C VAL A 151 -1.01 8.92 -10.60
N LEU A 152 -0.10 8.39 -9.79
CA LEU A 152 -0.37 7.85 -8.47
C LEU A 152 0.28 8.72 -7.41
N LEU A 153 -0.55 9.31 -6.54
CA LEU A 153 -0.10 10.14 -5.43
C LEU A 153 0.33 9.23 -4.27
N ASN A 154 1.62 9.15 -4.04
CA ASN A 154 2.25 8.36 -2.99
C ASN A 154 2.77 9.26 -1.86
N GLN A 155 3.06 8.72 -0.69
CA GLN A 155 3.56 9.44 0.48
C GLN A 155 2.62 10.58 0.92
N MET A 156 1.33 10.28 0.98
CA MET A 156 0.30 11.25 1.38
C MET A 156 0.31 11.58 2.87
N GLY A 157 1.09 10.86 3.67
CA GLY A 157 1.19 11.02 5.11
C GLY A 157 0.05 10.35 5.89
N GLU A 158 -0.25 10.84 7.08
CA GLU A 158 -1.34 10.30 7.88
C GLU A 158 -2.69 10.50 7.19
N PRO A 159 -3.65 9.56 7.38
CA PRO A 159 -4.99 9.68 6.80
C PRO A 159 -5.65 11.02 7.16
N LYS A 160 -6.10 11.73 6.15
CA LYS A 160 -6.76 13.03 6.26
C LYS A 160 -8.27 12.90 6.04
N PRO A 161 -9.08 13.90 6.44
CA PRO A 161 -10.48 13.95 6.06
C PRO A 161 -10.63 13.87 4.52
N SER A 162 -11.59 13.10 4.03
CA SER A 162 -11.79 12.86 2.59
C SER A 162 -11.90 14.12 1.73
N ARG A 163 -12.29 15.25 2.33
CA ARG A 163 -12.31 16.54 1.62
C ARG A 163 -10.89 17.04 1.32
N GLU A 164 -9.98 16.90 2.25
CA GLU A 164 -8.59 17.36 2.10
C GLU A 164 -7.84 16.48 1.10
N GLU A 165 -8.02 15.16 1.18
CA GLU A 165 -7.44 14.23 0.19
C GLU A 165 -7.93 14.54 -1.23
N ARG A 166 -9.23 14.81 -1.40
CA ARG A 166 -9.77 15.23 -2.71
C ARG A 166 -9.16 16.54 -3.22
N LEU A 167 -8.89 17.50 -2.33
CA LEU A 167 -8.23 18.76 -2.71
C LEU A 167 -6.79 18.54 -3.16
N GLU A 168 -6.07 17.62 -2.52
CA GLU A 168 -4.71 17.24 -2.95
C GLU A 168 -4.73 16.60 -4.34
N VAL A 169 -5.61 15.63 -4.56
CA VAL A 169 -5.79 15.01 -5.88
C VAL A 169 -6.16 16.06 -6.94
N GLN A 170 -7.08 16.98 -6.60
CA GLN A 170 -7.51 18.03 -7.54
C GLN A 170 -6.35 18.96 -7.90
N ARG A 171 -5.52 19.34 -6.95
CA ARG A 171 -4.33 20.19 -7.19
C ARG A 171 -3.39 19.55 -8.22
N TRP A 172 -3.12 18.26 -8.10
CA TRP A 172 -2.30 17.51 -9.05
C TRP A 172 -2.99 17.37 -10.42
N LYS A 173 -4.32 17.16 -10.45
CA LYS A 173 -5.10 17.15 -11.69
C LYS A 173 -5.01 18.49 -12.43
N ASP A 174 -5.12 19.60 -11.72
CA ASP A 174 -5.02 20.94 -12.28
C ASP A 174 -3.62 21.23 -12.83
N ALA A 175 -2.57 20.84 -12.10
CA ALA A 175 -1.19 20.99 -12.54
C ALA A 175 -0.84 20.18 -13.78
N LEU A 176 -1.50 19.03 -13.99
CA LEU A 176 -1.26 18.12 -15.13
C LEU A 176 -2.28 18.24 -16.26
N LYS A 177 -3.24 19.15 -16.15
CA LYS A 177 -4.36 19.31 -17.10
C LYS A 177 -3.93 19.52 -18.58
N GLY A 178 -2.74 20.08 -18.80
CA GLY A 178 -2.19 20.27 -20.15
C GLY A 178 -1.46 19.06 -20.74
N CYS A 179 -1.38 17.96 -19.99
CA CYS A 179 -0.65 16.76 -20.41
C CYS A 179 -1.63 15.70 -20.94
N ASP A 180 -1.78 15.61 -22.24
CA ASP A 180 -2.74 14.75 -22.95
C ASP A 180 -2.54 13.24 -22.75
N ILE A 181 -1.32 12.82 -22.40
CA ILE A 181 -1.03 11.42 -22.07
C ILE A 181 -1.54 11.03 -20.67
N VAL A 182 -1.75 11.98 -19.75
CA VAL A 182 -2.27 11.71 -18.40
C VAL A 182 -3.77 11.41 -18.50
N LYS A 183 -4.16 10.19 -18.15
CA LYS A 183 -5.55 9.72 -18.21
C LYS A 183 -6.29 9.87 -16.90
N ASP A 184 -5.57 9.74 -15.77
CA ASP A 184 -6.13 9.96 -14.42
C ASP A 184 -5.05 10.31 -13.41
N VAL A 185 -5.49 10.83 -12.26
CA VAL A 185 -4.67 11.09 -11.07
C VAL A 185 -5.39 10.50 -9.86
N LEU A 186 -4.77 9.55 -9.18
CA LEU A 186 -5.34 8.78 -8.09
C LEU A 186 -4.51 8.89 -6.82
N ALA A 187 -5.16 8.95 -5.67
CA ALA A 187 -4.51 8.72 -4.39
C ALA A 187 -4.16 7.23 -4.26
N MET A 188 -2.88 6.92 -4.08
CA MET A 188 -2.40 5.54 -3.94
C MET A 188 -1.14 5.50 -3.10
N ASP A 189 -1.31 5.49 -1.78
CA ASP A 189 -0.18 5.42 -0.86
C ASP A 189 0.32 3.98 -0.73
N ALA A 190 1.62 3.79 -0.96
CA ALA A 190 2.26 2.48 -0.87
C ALA A 190 2.24 1.88 0.55
N PHE A 191 2.11 2.71 1.58
CA PHE A 191 2.07 2.29 2.98
C PHE A 191 0.65 2.13 3.53
N ALA A 192 -0.36 2.68 2.83
CA ALA A 192 -1.76 2.64 3.25
C ALA A 192 -2.59 1.86 2.23
N ARG A 193 -2.47 0.53 2.25
CA ARG A 193 -3.20 -0.32 1.31
C ARG A 193 -4.71 -0.21 1.53
N CYS A 194 -5.42 0.19 0.47
CA CYS A 194 -6.87 0.25 0.45
C CYS A 194 -7.40 -0.40 -0.84
N TRP A 195 -8.20 -1.46 -0.72
CA TRP A 195 -8.78 -2.15 -1.86
C TRP A 195 -9.69 -1.25 -2.72
N VAL A 196 -10.30 -0.21 -2.13
CA VAL A 196 -11.09 0.79 -2.87
C VAL A 196 -10.21 1.60 -3.82
N GLN A 197 -9.00 1.97 -3.38
CA GLN A 197 -8.02 2.66 -4.23
C GLN A 197 -7.51 1.73 -5.33
N GLU A 198 -7.25 0.45 -5.03
CA GLU A 198 -6.90 -0.55 -6.03
C GLU A 198 -8.03 -0.70 -7.07
N PHE A 199 -9.30 -0.71 -6.63
CA PHE A 199 -10.45 -0.78 -7.53
C PHE A 199 -10.49 0.44 -8.48
N ALA A 200 -10.29 1.65 -7.96
CA ALA A 200 -10.20 2.86 -8.77
C ALA A 200 -9.04 2.80 -9.77
N LEU A 201 -7.90 2.25 -9.37
CA LEU A 201 -6.76 2.03 -10.26
C LEU A 201 -7.12 1.09 -11.42
N PHE A 202 -7.74 -0.07 -11.13
CA PHE A 202 -8.15 -1.00 -12.18
C PHE A 202 -9.19 -0.40 -13.13
N GLU A 203 -10.12 0.42 -12.64
CA GLU A 203 -11.07 1.14 -13.50
C GLU A 203 -10.34 2.14 -14.42
N SER A 204 -9.37 2.88 -13.90
CA SER A 204 -8.58 3.84 -14.68
C SER A 204 -7.67 3.16 -15.70
N ILE A 205 -7.07 2.01 -15.36
CA ILE A 205 -6.29 1.22 -16.33
C ILE A 205 -7.18 0.78 -17.49
N GLY A 206 -8.39 0.26 -17.23
CA GLY A 206 -9.30 -0.18 -18.29
C GLY A 206 -9.68 0.94 -19.25
N LYS A 207 -9.84 2.17 -18.74
CA LYS A 207 -10.13 3.36 -19.59
C LYS A 207 -8.92 3.83 -20.39
N ALA A 208 -7.71 3.53 -19.92
CA ALA A 208 -6.46 3.94 -20.56
C ALA A 208 -5.99 2.95 -21.64
N LEU A 209 -6.43 1.70 -21.56
CA LEU A 209 -6.06 0.64 -22.51
C LEU A 209 -6.74 0.83 -23.88
N PRO A 210 -6.06 0.45 -24.98
CA PRO A 210 -6.67 0.35 -26.30
C PRO A 210 -7.86 -0.64 -26.34
N PRO A 211 -8.85 -0.42 -27.21
CA PRO A 211 -10.05 -1.27 -27.32
C PRO A 211 -9.76 -2.77 -27.54
N VAL A 212 -8.62 -3.11 -28.14
CA VAL A 212 -8.19 -4.50 -28.36
C VAL A 212 -8.05 -5.29 -27.06
N TYR A 213 -7.78 -4.62 -25.94
CA TYR A 213 -7.65 -5.23 -24.63
C TYR A 213 -8.97 -5.27 -23.83
N GLU A 214 -10.08 -4.74 -24.33
CA GLU A 214 -11.32 -4.61 -23.56
C GLU A 214 -11.79 -5.97 -23.00
N LYS A 215 -11.88 -7.00 -23.84
CA LYS A 215 -12.34 -8.34 -23.44
C LYS A 215 -11.36 -9.02 -22.48
N PRO A 216 -10.07 -9.20 -22.81
CA PRO A 216 -9.12 -9.85 -21.89
C PRO A 216 -8.93 -9.07 -20.59
N TYR A 217 -8.97 -7.74 -20.62
CA TYR A 217 -8.88 -6.94 -19.41
C TYR A 217 -10.12 -7.06 -18.52
N ALA A 218 -11.30 -7.20 -19.09
CA ALA A 218 -12.53 -7.43 -18.32
C ALA A 218 -12.44 -8.76 -17.53
N GLU A 219 -11.89 -9.83 -18.14
CA GLU A 219 -11.66 -11.11 -17.47
C GLU A 219 -10.64 -10.98 -16.32
N LEU A 220 -9.50 -10.32 -16.56
CA LEU A 220 -8.49 -10.05 -15.55
C LEU A 220 -9.05 -9.23 -14.38
N LYS A 221 -9.82 -8.17 -14.67
CA LYS A 221 -10.47 -7.35 -13.65
C LYS A 221 -11.50 -8.14 -12.84
N ALA A 222 -12.26 -9.03 -13.48
CA ALA A 222 -13.21 -9.90 -12.80
C ALA A 222 -12.51 -10.87 -11.86
N ALA A 223 -11.43 -11.51 -12.31
CA ALA A 223 -10.62 -12.41 -11.49
C ALA A 223 -10.01 -11.70 -10.27
N TRP A 224 -9.48 -10.48 -10.48
CA TRP A 224 -8.98 -9.66 -9.39
C TRP A 224 -10.07 -9.33 -8.36
N ARG A 225 -11.27 -8.93 -8.81
CA ARG A 225 -12.41 -8.62 -7.93
C ARG A 225 -12.82 -9.81 -7.09
N GLU A 226 -12.92 -11.00 -7.69
CA GLU A 226 -13.30 -12.22 -6.97
C GLU A 226 -12.22 -12.61 -5.94
N HIS A 227 -10.94 -12.47 -6.28
CA HIS A 227 -9.85 -12.69 -5.33
C HIS A 227 -9.94 -11.73 -4.13
N ARG A 228 -10.15 -10.43 -4.37
CA ARG A 228 -10.30 -9.42 -3.30
C ARG A 228 -11.54 -9.61 -2.47
N LYS A 229 -12.65 -9.96 -3.10
CA LYS A 229 -13.91 -10.26 -2.44
C LYS A 229 -13.78 -11.46 -1.50
N LYS A 230 -13.13 -12.53 -1.95
CA LYS A 230 -12.83 -13.71 -1.12
C LYS A 230 -12.00 -13.34 0.10
N ALA A 231 -10.90 -12.61 -0.09
CA ALA A 231 -10.06 -12.14 1.01
C ALA A 231 -10.81 -11.24 1.98
N PHE A 232 -11.69 -10.36 1.48
CA PHE A 232 -12.55 -9.52 2.33
C PHE A 232 -13.50 -10.35 3.20
N TYR A 233 -14.20 -11.33 2.62
CA TYR A 233 -15.12 -12.18 3.39
C TYR A 233 -14.38 -13.02 4.42
N GLN A 234 -13.26 -13.62 4.07
CA GLN A 234 -12.43 -14.38 5.00
C GLN A 234 -11.92 -13.49 6.16
N SER A 235 -11.50 -12.27 5.86
CA SER A 235 -11.08 -11.30 6.89
C SER A 235 -12.25 -10.90 7.80
N ALA A 236 -13.43 -10.63 7.23
CA ALA A 236 -14.62 -10.29 7.99
C ALA A 236 -15.10 -11.44 8.89
N GLU A 237 -15.00 -12.68 8.40
CA GLU A 237 -15.33 -13.89 9.15
C GLU A 237 -14.37 -14.08 10.34
N ALA A 238 -13.06 -13.92 10.13
CA ALA A 238 -12.05 -14.00 11.18
C ALA A 238 -12.29 -12.93 12.27
N VAL A 239 -12.56 -11.68 11.87
CA VAL A 239 -12.88 -10.60 12.80
C VAL A 239 -14.18 -10.89 13.56
N SER A 240 -15.22 -11.38 12.89
CA SER A 240 -16.48 -11.74 13.50
C SER A 240 -16.32 -12.86 14.55
N ALA A 241 -15.54 -13.89 14.21
CA ALA A 241 -15.22 -14.99 15.12
C ALA A 241 -14.51 -14.49 16.38
N PHE A 242 -13.51 -13.61 16.20
CA PHE A 242 -12.80 -12.97 17.32
C PHE A 242 -13.73 -12.16 18.23
N ILE A 243 -14.61 -11.32 17.64
CA ILE A 243 -15.56 -10.52 18.42
C ILE A 243 -16.52 -11.43 19.19
N ASN A 244 -17.08 -12.45 18.54
CA ASN A 244 -18.03 -13.38 19.17
C ASN A 244 -17.36 -14.14 20.33
N ALA A 245 -16.12 -14.58 20.16
CA ALA A 245 -15.35 -15.21 21.24
C ALA A 245 -15.18 -14.24 22.43
N ARG A 246 -14.92 -12.97 22.17
CA ARG A 246 -14.75 -11.95 23.24
C ARG A 246 -16.05 -11.60 23.94
N VAL A 247 -17.17 -11.55 23.23
CA VAL A 247 -18.49 -11.27 23.83
C VAL A 247 -18.93 -12.40 24.77
N SER A 248 -18.58 -13.63 24.45
CA SER A 248 -18.93 -14.82 25.25
C SER A 248 -17.83 -15.25 26.23
N ASP A 249 -16.74 -14.49 26.34
CA ASP A 249 -15.62 -14.86 27.21
C ASP A 249 -15.90 -14.53 28.66
N GLU A 250 -15.82 -15.57 29.51
CA GLU A 250 -16.03 -15.49 30.93
C GLU A 250 -14.81 -16.06 31.67
N ALA A 251 -14.38 -15.39 32.74
CA ALA A 251 -13.42 -15.94 33.69
C ALA A 251 -14.10 -16.22 35.01
N GLN A 252 -13.96 -17.44 35.53
CA GLN A 252 -14.46 -17.79 36.81
C GLN A 252 -13.62 -17.12 37.90
N VAL A 253 -14.26 -16.39 38.79
CA VAL A 253 -13.62 -15.91 40.00
C VAL A 253 -13.55 -17.08 40.96
N GLU A 254 -12.34 -17.56 41.24
CA GLU A 254 -12.11 -18.62 42.20
C GLU A 254 -12.79 -18.28 43.53
N ASP A 255 -13.51 -19.23 44.09
CA ASP A 255 -14.14 -19.07 45.41
C ASP A 255 -13.06 -18.69 46.42
N ILE A 256 -13.26 -17.54 47.07
CA ILE A 256 -12.34 -17.05 48.09
C ILE A 256 -12.32 -18.06 49.20
N SER A 257 -11.15 -18.66 49.50
CA SER A 257 -11.01 -19.62 50.57
C SER A 257 -11.50 -19.05 51.90
N LEU A 258 -12.00 -19.89 52.78
CA LEU A 258 -12.45 -19.47 54.13
C LEU A 258 -11.35 -18.65 54.83
N LEU A 259 -10.08 -19.01 54.64
CA LEU A 259 -8.93 -18.29 55.19
C LEU A 259 -8.79 -16.87 54.63
N ASP A 260 -9.03 -16.70 53.34
CA ASP A 260 -8.93 -15.40 52.68
C ASP A 260 -10.15 -14.53 53.02
N ARG A 261 -11.32 -15.13 53.21
CA ARG A 261 -12.52 -14.41 53.74
C ARG A 261 -12.24 -13.89 55.16
N VAL A 262 -11.61 -14.67 56.00
CA VAL A 262 -11.24 -14.25 57.37
C VAL A 262 -10.15 -13.16 57.33
N ARG A 263 -9.19 -13.24 56.43
CA ARG A 263 -8.15 -12.20 56.21
C ARG A 263 -8.78 -10.88 55.68
N LEU A 264 -9.70 -10.97 54.72
CA LEU A 264 -10.45 -9.80 54.19
C LEU A 264 -11.24 -9.13 55.30
N PHE A 265 -11.95 -9.91 56.13
CA PHE A 265 -12.69 -9.40 57.28
C PHE A 265 -11.75 -8.79 58.31
N GLY A 266 -10.64 -9.44 58.62
CA GLY A 266 -9.62 -8.92 59.57
C GLY A 266 -8.99 -7.60 59.07
N LYS A 267 -8.84 -7.43 57.76
CA LYS A 267 -8.34 -6.18 57.14
C LYS A 267 -9.38 -5.06 57.24
N SER A 268 -10.65 -5.38 57.01
CA SER A 268 -11.75 -4.39 57.08
C SER A 268 -11.99 -3.86 58.53
N VAL A 269 -11.65 -4.66 59.53
CA VAL A 269 -11.72 -4.28 60.97
C VAL A 269 -10.38 -3.79 61.53
N GLY A 270 -9.34 -3.61 60.69
CA GLY A 270 -8.05 -3.02 61.09
C GLY A 270 -7.11 -3.95 61.88
N LEU A 271 -7.41 -5.25 61.98
CA LEU A 271 -6.61 -6.24 62.72
C LEU A 271 -5.33 -6.69 62.00
N PHE A 272 -5.25 -6.50 60.67
CA PHE A 272 -4.06 -6.85 59.87
C PHE A 272 -3.63 -5.68 58.99
N LYS A 273 -2.61 -4.93 59.40
CA LYS A 273 -2.10 -3.79 58.65
C LYS A 273 -1.23 -4.16 57.42
N ASN A 274 -0.66 -5.35 57.38
CA ASN A 274 0.35 -5.76 56.38
C ASN A 274 0.19 -7.23 55.91
N ALA A 275 -1.04 -7.71 55.71
CA ALA A 275 -1.18 -9.02 55.06
C ALA A 275 -1.01 -8.81 53.57
N ASP A 276 0.16 -9.21 52.99
CA ASP A 276 0.31 -9.37 51.56
C ASP A 276 -0.67 -10.43 51.07
N MET A 277 -1.78 -9.96 50.50
CA MET A 277 -2.70 -10.85 49.83
C MET A 277 -2.10 -11.24 48.50
N THR A 278 -1.64 -12.48 48.42
CA THR A 278 -1.24 -13.09 47.14
C THR A 278 -2.46 -13.20 46.25
N GLY A 279 -2.71 -12.13 45.48
CA GLY A 279 -3.63 -12.09 44.35
C GLY A 279 -5.11 -11.87 44.73
N ASP A 280 -5.64 -10.71 44.42
CA ASP A 280 -7.07 -10.43 44.33
C ASP A 280 -7.69 -11.38 43.26
N PRO A 281 -8.63 -12.29 43.62
CA PRO A 281 -9.21 -13.24 42.63
C PRO A 281 -9.85 -12.53 41.44
N ALA A 282 -10.41 -11.35 41.62
CA ALA A 282 -10.96 -10.53 40.55
C ALA A 282 -9.84 -10.03 39.61
N LYS A 283 -8.66 -9.68 40.14
CA LYS A 283 -7.49 -9.31 39.32
C LYS A 283 -6.91 -10.49 38.55
N LYS A 284 -6.91 -11.69 39.14
CA LYS A 284 -6.48 -12.92 38.44
C LYS A 284 -7.41 -13.22 37.27
N ALA A 285 -8.73 -13.21 37.49
CA ALA A 285 -9.73 -13.42 36.44
C ALA A 285 -9.59 -12.36 35.33
N GLN A 286 -9.41 -11.09 35.70
CA GLN A 286 -9.17 -10.01 34.74
C GLN A 286 -7.87 -10.21 33.94
N THR A 287 -6.80 -10.64 34.60
CA THR A 287 -5.51 -10.91 33.92
C THR A 287 -5.66 -12.08 32.94
N GLU A 288 -6.37 -13.14 33.31
CA GLU A 288 -6.65 -14.28 32.44
C GLU A 288 -7.45 -13.89 31.21
N LEU A 289 -8.49 -13.05 31.35
CA LEU A 289 -9.26 -12.52 30.23
C LEU A 289 -8.38 -11.69 29.29
N VAL A 290 -7.49 -10.85 29.85
CA VAL A 290 -6.56 -10.06 29.04
C VAL A 290 -5.59 -10.96 28.27
N HIS A 291 -5.00 -11.98 28.91
CA HIS A 291 -4.09 -12.90 28.23
C HIS A 291 -4.79 -13.68 27.09
N ARG A 292 -6.00 -14.19 27.35
CA ARG A 292 -6.79 -14.85 26.28
C ARG A 292 -7.08 -13.89 25.14
N ALA A 293 -7.46 -12.65 25.45
CA ALA A 293 -7.70 -11.64 24.43
C ALA A 293 -6.43 -11.32 23.61
N GLU A 294 -5.24 -11.28 24.26
CA GLU A 294 -3.95 -11.09 23.57
C GLU A 294 -3.63 -12.27 22.64
N ASP A 295 -3.81 -13.51 23.11
CA ASP A 295 -3.52 -14.72 22.34
C ASP A 295 -4.46 -14.85 21.12
N ASP A 296 -5.73 -14.57 21.31
CA ASP A 296 -6.72 -14.59 20.22
C ASP A 296 -6.50 -13.45 19.23
N PHE A 297 -6.10 -12.27 19.69
CA PHE A 297 -5.72 -11.17 18.82
C PHE A 297 -4.48 -11.52 17.99
N ASN A 298 -3.49 -12.19 18.60
CA ASN A 298 -2.32 -12.68 17.89
C ASN A 298 -2.68 -13.72 16.82
N THR A 299 -3.70 -14.53 17.09
CA THR A 299 -4.22 -15.51 16.14
C THR A 299 -4.95 -14.81 15.01
N LEU A 300 -5.86 -13.87 15.32
CA LEU A 300 -6.54 -13.05 14.33
C LEU A 300 -5.56 -12.29 13.44
N ALA A 301 -4.53 -11.67 14.02
CA ALA A 301 -3.53 -10.94 13.25
C ALA A 301 -2.80 -11.85 12.25
N ARG A 302 -2.43 -13.08 12.65
CA ARG A 302 -1.82 -14.07 11.75
C ARG A 302 -2.76 -14.51 10.65
N GLU A 303 -4.03 -14.75 10.96
CA GLU A 303 -5.05 -15.11 9.96
C GLU A 303 -5.26 -13.98 8.94
N LEU A 304 -5.39 -12.72 9.41
CA LEU A 304 -5.53 -11.56 8.52
C LEU A 304 -4.31 -11.37 7.62
N LEU A 305 -3.10 -11.56 8.16
CA LEU A 305 -1.87 -11.53 7.36
C LEU A 305 -1.88 -12.63 6.29
N ALA A 306 -2.21 -13.86 6.67
CA ALA A 306 -2.26 -15.01 5.76
C ALA A 306 -3.31 -14.82 4.65
N VAL A 307 -4.53 -14.41 5.00
CA VAL A 307 -5.63 -14.16 4.05
C VAL A 307 -5.26 -13.08 3.03
N ASN A 308 -4.51 -12.07 3.49
CA ASN A 308 -4.04 -10.98 2.61
C ASN A 308 -2.67 -11.27 1.97
N GLY A 309 -2.10 -12.47 2.14
CA GLY A 309 -0.81 -12.87 1.57
C GLY A 309 0.37 -12.04 2.08
N LEU A 310 0.23 -11.39 3.23
CA LEU A 310 1.29 -10.59 3.83
C LEU A 310 2.20 -11.51 4.64
N THR A 311 3.47 -11.60 4.26
CA THR A 311 4.51 -12.38 4.96
C THR A 311 5.33 -11.54 5.93
N GLY A 312 4.86 -10.33 6.26
CA GLY A 312 5.60 -9.37 7.05
C GLY A 312 5.78 -9.80 8.52
N GLN A 313 6.95 -9.48 9.07
CA GLN A 313 7.28 -9.60 10.50
C GLN A 313 6.61 -8.47 11.31
N VAL A 314 5.27 -8.41 11.31
CA VAL A 314 4.61 -7.58 12.30
C VAL A 314 4.49 -8.42 13.56
N GLU A 315 5.21 -8.04 14.61
CA GLU A 315 5.04 -8.64 15.93
C GLU A 315 3.61 -8.34 16.40
N PRO A 316 2.70 -9.35 16.47
CA PRO A 316 1.31 -9.11 16.86
C PRO A 316 1.17 -8.40 18.21
N LYS A 317 2.14 -8.59 19.12
CA LYS A 317 2.22 -7.91 20.42
C LYS A 317 2.36 -6.38 20.28
N GLU A 318 3.10 -5.88 19.29
CA GLU A 318 3.20 -4.43 19.04
C GLU A 318 1.88 -3.85 18.55
N LEU A 319 1.18 -4.55 17.66
CA LEU A 319 -0.14 -4.15 17.16
C LEU A 319 -1.16 -4.07 18.29
N PHE A 320 -1.21 -5.08 19.15
CA PHE A 320 -2.10 -5.08 20.31
C PHE A 320 -1.75 -3.96 21.29
N GLY A 321 -0.47 -3.72 21.54
CA GLY A 321 0.01 -2.60 22.36
C GLY A 321 -0.44 -1.24 21.82
N ARG A 322 -0.32 -1.02 20.51
CA ARG A 322 -0.77 0.22 19.84
C ARG A 322 -2.28 0.39 19.88
N LEU A 323 -3.07 -0.66 19.65
CA LEU A 323 -4.52 -0.64 19.78
C LEU A 323 -4.95 -0.32 21.21
N LYS A 324 -4.33 -0.93 22.22
CA LYS A 324 -4.57 -0.67 23.62
C LYS A 324 -4.27 0.79 24.00
N ALA A 325 -3.15 1.33 23.54
CA ALA A 325 -2.78 2.74 23.74
C ALA A 325 -3.79 3.69 23.08
N SER A 326 -4.20 3.43 21.85
CA SER A 326 -5.21 4.21 21.12
C SER A 326 -6.57 4.18 21.80
N TRP A 327 -6.97 3.02 22.34
CA TRP A 327 -8.19 2.87 23.11
C TRP A 327 -8.17 3.70 24.39
N HIS A 328 -7.05 3.69 25.13
CA HIS A 328 -6.91 4.51 26.34
C HIS A 328 -6.95 6.01 26.04
N GLN A 329 -6.31 6.47 24.96
CA GLN A 329 -6.38 7.87 24.52
C GLN A 329 -7.80 8.29 24.12
N ALA A 330 -8.52 7.46 23.36
CA ALA A 330 -9.90 7.72 22.96
C ALA A 330 -10.85 7.76 24.18
N SER A 331 -10.64 6.90 25.17
CA SER A 331 -11.41 6.85 26.41
C SER A 331 -11.12 8.05 27.31
N ALA A 332 -9.88 8.51 27.39
CA ALA A 332 -9.49 9.71 28.14
C ALA A 332 -10.07 10.99 27.50
N GLY A 333 -10.06 11.07 26.15
CA GLY A 333 -10.65 12.17 25.41
C GLY A 333 -12.18 12.29 25.57
N LYS A 334 -12.88 11.15 25.68
CA LYS A 334 -14.32 11.14 25.98
C LYS A 334 -14.65 11.62 27.41
N LYS A 335 -13.81 11.26 28.40
CA LYS A 335 -13.99 11.73 29.80
C LYS A 335 -13.69 13.22 29.90
N ALA A 336 -12.74 13.77 29.19
CA ALA A 336 -12.45 15.20 29.17
C ALA A 336 -13.56 16.04 28.52
N LYS A 337 -14.29 15.50 27.54
CA LYS A 337 -15.43 16.17 26.88
C LYS A 337 -16.75 16.04 27.67
N ALA A 338 -16.86 15.09 28.58
CA ALA A 338 -18.04 14.91 29.44
C ALA A 338 -17.93 15.69 30.77
N GLY A 339 -16.82 16.34 31.02
CA GLY A 339 -16.54 17.16 32.20
C GLY A 339 -16.53 18.66 31.93
N LEU A 340 -17.03 19.11 30.77
CA LEU A 340 -17.38 20.49 30.42
C LEU A 340 -18.89 20.58 30.20
#